data_6aeadc43060c04238769273e58bef84d
#
_entry.id   6aeadc43060c04238769273e58bef84d
#
_cell.length_a   1.000
_cell.length_b   1.000
_cell.length_c   1.000
_cell.angle_alpha   90.00
_cell.angle_beta   90.00
_cell.angle_gamma   90.00
#
_symmetry.space_group_name_H-M   'P 1'
#
loop_
_entity.id
_entity.type
_entity.pdbx_description
1 polymer ?
#
loop_
_entity_poly.entity_id
_entity_poly.type
_entity_poly.pdbx_seq_one_letter_code
_entity_poly.pdbx_strand_id
1 'polypeptide(L)'
;MCIRDSNSTADLIEPHINDKTKAIVPVHLYGQSCDMASIIKLAKKNDLKIIEDNAQAIGCKYTFPNGDIKFTGTLGHIGTTSFYPSKNLGCYGDGGAIFTDDDTLAEKIRMIVNHGEKIKYHHEIIGCNSRLDSIQAEILNIKLKYLDEYNANRNIMARNYNLAFAEIDELLTPKVIDNSEHVFHQYTLRVLNGKRDNFKTYLSDLGIPSMIYYPIPIHKQKPYKNDQI
;
A
#
# COMPACT_ATOMS: atom_id res chain seq x y z
N MET A 1 -11.03 10.14 -7.37
CA MET A 1 -9.64 9.67 -7.23
C MET A 1 -8.77 10.87 -7.01
N CYS A 2 -8.09 10.97 -5.88
CA CYS A 2 -7.17 12.06 -5.62
C CYS A 2 -5.94 11.93 -6.51
N ILE A 3 -5.70 12.92 -7.36
CA ILE A 3 -4.58 12.89 -8.32
C ILE A 3 -3.36 13.62 -7.75
N ARG A 4 -3.48 14.30 -6.58
CA ARG A 4 -2.40 15.15 -6.06
C ARG A 4 -1.30 14.38 -5.33
N ASP A 5 -1.67 13.43 -4.50
CA ASP A 5 -0.75 12.67 -3.64
C ASP A 5 -1.00 11.16 -3.68
N SER A 6 -2.01 10.76 -4.44
CA SER A 6 -2.42 9.37 -4.69
C SER A 6 -2.99 8.61 -3.47
N ASN A 7 -2.96 9.18 -2.27
CA ASN A 7 -3.57 8.62 -1.07
C ASN A 7 -4.96 9.18 -0.81
N SER A 8 -5.86 8.31 -0.32
CA SER A 8 -7.23 8.72 0.04
C SER A 8 -7.25 9.48 1.37
N THR A 9 -8.19 10.44 1.49
CA THR A 9 -8.47 11.19 2.72
C THR A 9 -9.94 10.99 3.10
N ALA A 10 -10.28 11.26 4.37
CA ALA A 10 -11.66 11.14 4.83
C ALA A 10 -12.63 12.00 4.03
N ASP A 11 -12.25 13.24 3.70
CA ASP A 11 -13.08 14.18 2.92
C ASP A 11 -13.40 13.67 1.50
N LEU A 12 -12.50 12.89 0.92
CA LEU A 12 -12.71 12.27 -0.39
C LEU A 12 -13.56 11.00 -0.32
N ILE A 13 -13.54 10.31 0.80
CA ILE A 13 -14.27 9.06 1.02
C ILE A 13 -15.72 9.36 1.43
N GLU A 14 -15.94 10.32 2.34
CA GLU A 14 -17.23 10.59 2.97
C GLU A 14 -18.39 10.76 1.97
N PRO A 15 -18.26 11.50 0.85
CA PRO A 15 -19.34 11.66 -0.14
C PRO A 15 -19.77 10.37 -0.84
N HIS A 16 -18.98 9.30 -0.74
CA HIS A 16 -19.26 8.02 -1.40
C HIS A 16 -19.80 6.95 -0.43
N ILE A 17 -19.94 7.27 0.85
CA ILE A 17 -20.51 6.36 1.85
C ILE A 17 -22.03 6.32 1.67
N ASN A 18 -22.60 5.11 1.66
CA ASN A 18 -24.03 4.84 1.61
C ASN A 18 -24.38 3.55 2.38
N ASP A 19 -25.64 3.16 2.43
CA ASP A 19 -26.12 2.00 3.19
C ASP A 19 -25.51 0.66 2.74
N LYS A 20 -24.96 0.58 1.54
CA LYS A 20 -24.28 -0.60 1.02
C LYS A 20 -22.79 -0.63 1.40
N THR A 21 -22.22 0.48 1.83
CA THR A 21 -20.82 0.57 2.22
C THR A 21 -20.57 -0.26 3.49
N LYS A 22 -19.60 -1.17 3.47
CA LYS A 22 -19.26 -2.06 4.60
C LYS A 22 -17.86 -1.85 5.12
N ALA A 23 -16.95 -1.40 4.26
CA ALA A 23 -15.55 -1.21 4.61
C ALA A 23 -14.92 -0.07 3.81
N ILE A 24 -13.84 0.49 4.36
CA ILE A 24 -12.91 1.38 3.68
C ILE A 24 -11.61 0.60 3.50
N VAL A 25 -11.06 0.65 2.27
CA VAL A 25 -9.77 0.03 1.95
C VAL A 25 -8.75 1.14 1.61
N PRO A 26 -8.08 1.74 2.60
CA PRO A 26 -7.03 2.72 2.35
C PRO A 26 -5.81 2.01 1.79
N VAL A 27 -5.28 2.51 0.69
CA VAL A 27 -4.03 2.04 0.08
C VAL A 27 -2.92 3.00 0.46
N HIS A 28 -1.89 2.51 1.15
CA HIS A 28 -0.69 3.27 1.50
C HIS A 28 0.26 3.33 0.29
N LEU A 29 -0.15 4.13 -0.69
CA LEU A 29 0.42 4.10 -2.03
C LEU A 29 1.85 4.62 -2.04
N TYR A 30 2.71 3.96 -2.80
CA TYR A 30 4.14 4.25 -3.01
C TYR A 30 5.00 4.19 -1.75
N GLY A 31 4.41 3.84 -0.60
CA GLY A 31 5.15 3.73 0.67
C GLY A 31 4.89 4.85 1.66
N GLN A 32 3.80 5.62 1.48
CA GLN A 32 3.34 6.63 2.42
C GLN A 32 1.96 6.27 2.98
N SER A 33 1.76 6.45 4.28
CA SER A 33 0.45 6.26 4.91
C SER A 33 -0.61 7.20 4.34
N CYS A 34 -1.85 6.72 4.24
CA CYS A 34 -3.01 7.61 4.22
C CYS A 34 -3.11 8.38 5.55
N ASP A 35 -3.93 9.43 5.60
CA ASP A 35 -4.31 10.07 6.87
C ASP A 35 -5.24 9.17 7.68
N MET A 36 -4.64 8.25 8.42
CA MET A 36 -5.37 7.19 9.13
C MET A 36 -6.20 7.73 10.29
N ALA A 37 -5.79 8.81 10.95
CA ALA A 37 -6.57 9.39 12.05
C ALA A 37 -7.94 9.85 11.56
N SER A 38 -8.01 10.56 10.44
CA SER A 38 -9.27 11.02 9.85
C SER A 38 -10.11 9.86 9.30
N ILE A 39 -9.47 8.89 8.63
CA ILE A 39 -10.15 7.70 8.09
C ILE A 39 -10.75 6.83 9.21
N ILE A 40 -10.01 6.60 10.30
CA ILE A 40 -10.51 5.84 11.47
C ILE A 40 -11.71 6.54 12.10
N LYS A 41 -11.64 7.88 12.26
CA LYS A 41 -12.76 8.66 12.79
C LYS A 41 -13.98 8.54 11.90
N LEU A 42 -13.82 8.64 10.57
CA LEU A 42 -14.90 8.49 9.60
C LEU A 42 -15.51 7.08 9.63
N ALA A 43 -14.69 6.04 9.67
CA ALA A 43 -15.13 4.66 9.74
C ALA A 43 -15.95 4.39 11.01
N LYS A 44 -15.48 4.87 12.18
CA LYS A 44 -16.23 4.75 13.45
C LYS A 44 -17.57 5.46 13.40
N LYS A 45 -17.64 6.66 12.81
CA LYS A 45 -18.89 7.42 12.66
C LYS A 45 -19.98 6.65 11.88
N ASN A 46 -19.54 5.82 10.91
CA ASN A 46 -20.42 5.11 9.98
C ASN A 46 -20.49 3.59 10.20
N ASP A 47 -19.93 3.06 11.30
CA ASP A 47 -19.80 1.63 11.61
C ASP A 47 -19.17 0.81 10.46
N LEU A 48 -18.11 1.35 9.86
CA LEU A 48 -17.39 0.71 8.76
C LEU A 48 -16.14 0.00 9.26
N LYS A 49 -15.77 -1.08 8.56
CA LYS A 49 -14.50 -1.76 8.79
C LYS A 49 -13.39 -1.09 7.98
N ILE A 50 -12.14 -1.22 8.47
CA ILE A 50 -10.95 -0.74 7.76
C ILE A 50 -10.08 -1.94 7.44
N ILE A 51 -9.73 -2.07 6.15
CA ILE A 51 -8.79 -3.07 5.65
C ILE A 51 -7.66 -2.31 4.98
N GLU A 52 -6.48 -2.26 5.62
CA GLU A 52 -5.33 -1.54 5.05
C GLU A 52 -4.67 -2.34 3.93
N ASP A 53 -4.53 -1.74 2.76
CA ASP A 53 -3.62 -2.23 1.72
C ASP A 53 -2.23 -1.63 1.97
N ASN A 54 -1.40 -2.39 2.67
CA ASN A 54 -0.04 -2.04 3.01
C ASN A 54 1.00 -2.67 2.04
N ALA A 55 0.56 -3.09 0.86
CA ALA A 55 1.42 -3.80 -0.10
C ALA A 55 2.65 -3.00 -0.57
N GLN A 56 2.66 -1.69 -0.38
CA GLN A 56 3.76 -0.80 -0.77
C GLN A 56 4.41 -0.06 0.41
N ALA A 57 3.95 -0.29 1.65
CA ALA A 57 4.35 0.55 2.78
C ALA A 57 4.86 -0.23 4.00
N ILE A 58 5.42 -1.42 3.79
CA ILE A 58 5.98 -2.19 4.91
C ILE A 58 7.12 -1.42 5.59
N GLY A 59 7.03 -1.30 6.93
CA GLY A 59 7.95 -0.50 7.74
C GLY A 59 7.63 1.00 7.79
N CYS A 60 6.59 1.47 7.09
CA CYS A 60 6.11 2.84 7.20
C CYS A 60 5.43 3.06 8.55
N LYS A 61 5.71 4.19 9.20
CA LYS A 61 5.09 4.58 10.47
C LYS A 61 4.14 5.75 10.28
N TYR A 62 3.07 5.72 11.06
CA TYR A 62 2.10 6.80 11.17
C TYR A 62 2.08 7.34 12.60
N THR A 63 2.15 8.66 12.73
CA THR A 63 2.08 9.37 14.03
C THR A 63 0.68 9.92 14.20
N PHE A 64 -0.02 9.47 15.24
CA PHE A 64 -1.34 9.97 15.60
C PHE A 64 -1.27 11.36 16.25
N PRO A 65 -2.36 12.15 16.25
CA PRO A 65 -2.39 13.47 16.90
C PRO A 65 -2.06 13.47 18.40
N ASN A 66 -2.23 12.34 19.09
CA ASN A 66 -1.86 12.16 20.50
C ASN A 66 -0.39 11.80 20.69
N GLY A 67 0.40 11.69 19.63
CA GLY A 67 1.81 11.33 19.65
C GLY A 67 2.10 9.83 19.54
N ASP A 68 1.08 8.96 19.54
CA ASP A 68 1.28 7.52 19.34
C ASP A 68 1.83 7.23 17.94
N ILE A 69 2.84 6.36 17.86
CA ILE A 69 3.43 5.93 16.60
C ILE A 69 3.12 4.45 16.40
N LYS A 70 2.57 4.12 15.23
CA LYS A 70 2.27 2.74 14.86
C LYS A 70 2.66 2.47 13.40
N PHE A 71 2.92 1.19 13.09
CA PHE A 71 3.20 0.77 11.72
C PHE A 71 1.90 0.72 10.89
N THR A 72 1.97 1.16 9.65
CA THR A 72 0.90 0.92 8.67
C THR A 72 0.68 -0.58 8.46
N GLY A 73 -0.56 -0.96 8.18
CA GLY A 73 -0.99 -2.36 8.17
C GLY A 73 -1.41 -2.89 9.53
N THR A 74 -1.28 -2.08 10.62
CA THR A 74 -1.71 -2.43 11.99
C THR A 74 -2.66 -1.41 12.60
N LEU A 75 -3.21 -0.50 11.79
CA LEU A 75 -4.03 0.62 12.25
C LEU A 75 -5.53 0.35 12.08
N GLY A 76 -5.88 -0.50 11.11
CA GLY A 76 -7.24 -0.94 10.83
C GLY A 76 -7.63 -2.23 11.53
N HIS A 77 -8.75 -2.83 11.12
CA HIS A 77 -9.19 -4.13 11.61
C HIS A 77 -8.34 -5.27 11.01
N ILE A 78 -7.94 -5.11 9.76
CA ILE A 78 -7.08 -6.01 9.00
C ILE A 78 -6.08 -5.16 8.23
N GLY A 79 -4.84 -5.60 8.17
CA GLY A 79 -3.83 -5.10 7.24
C GLY A 79 -3.36 -6.20 6.31
N THR A 80 -3.06 -5.86 5.07
CA THR A 80 -2.51 -6.78 4.07
C THR A 80 -1.19 -6.25 3.55
N THR A 81 -0.21 -7.12 3.31
CA THR A 81 1.03 -6.72 2.66
C THR A 81 1.43 -7.70 1.57
N SER A 82 2.30 -7.26 0.68
CA SER A 82 2.84 -8.05 -0.42
C SER A 82 4.33 -8.27 -0.24
N PHE A 83 4.76 -9.49 -0.49
CA PHE A 83 6.17 -9.87 -0.56
C PHE A 83 6.65 -10.12 -2.00
N TYR A 84 5.90 -9.61 -3.00
CA TYR A 84 6.36 -9.68 -4.40
C TYR A 84 7.82 -9.19 -4.52
N PRO A 85 8.66 -9.78 -5.39
CA PRO A 85 10.11 -9.56 -5.40
C PRO A 85 10.59 -8.12 -5.43
N SER A 86 9.83 -7.20 -6.05
CA SER A 86 10.17 -5.78 -6.13
C SER A 86 9.81 -4.96 -4.89
N LYS A 87 9.13 -5.55 -3.89
CA LYS A 87 8.74 -4.85 -2.67
C LYS A 87 9.93 -4.57 -1.77
N ASN A 88 9.79 -3.57 -0.87
CA ASN A 88 10.85 -3.23 0.09
C ASN A 88 11.28 -4.46 0.91
N LEU A 89 10.32 -5.31 1.27
CA LEU A 89 10.56 -6.65 1.78
C LEU A 89 9.99 -7.65 0.78
N GLY A 90 10.78 -8.07 -0.20
CA GLY A 90 10.37 -9.00 -1.27
C GLY A 90 11.02 -10.37 -1.12
N CYS A 91 10.25 -11.44 -1.27
CA CYS A 91 10.78 -12.79 -1.46
C CYS A 91 11.17 -13.05 -2.93
N TYR A 92 11.47 -14.28 -3.32
CA TYR A 92 11.89 -14.63 -4.69
C TYR A 92 10.77 -15.24 -5.53
N GLY A 93 9.52 -14.96 -5.16
CA GLY A 93 8.29 -15.37 -5.84
C GLY A 93 7.12 -14.59 -5.26
N ASP A 94 5.90 -15.08 -5.45
CA ASP A 94 4.71 -14.47 -4.85
C ASP A 94 4.64 -14.77 -3.35
N GLY A 95 4.16 -13.79 -2.59
CA GLY A 95 3.95 -13.91 -1.16
C GLY A 95 3.24 -12.69 -0.61
N GLY A 96 2.69 -12.86 0.59
CA GLY A 96 2.02 -11.80 1.33
C GLY A 96 1.74 -12.23 2.76
N ALA A 97 1.27 -11.28 3.56
CA ALA A 97 0.79 -11.55 4.91
C ALA A 97 -0.43 -10.70 5.22
N ILE A 98 -1.20 -11.19 6.20
CA ILE A 98 -2.36 -10.50 6.76
C ILE A 98 -2.08 -10.27 8.24
N PHE A 99 -2.36 -9.06 8.72
CA PHE A 99 -2.18 -8.64 10.10
C PHE A 99 -3.54 -8.32 10.73
N THR A 100 -3.76 -8.73 11.95
CA THR A 100 -4.92 -8.34 12.75
C THR A 100 -4.61 -8.55 14.24
N ASP A 101 -5.16 -7.69 15.09
CA ASP A 101 -5.14 -7.82 16.55
C ASP A 101 -6.40 -8.54 17.09
N ASP A 102 -7.32 -8.97 16.21
CA ASP A 102 -8.55 -9.70 16.54
C ASP A 102 -8.31 -11.21 16.37
N ASP A 103 -8.28 -11.94 17.48
CA ASP A 103 -8.06 -13.39 17.50
C ASP A 103 -9.13 -14.18 16.71
N THR A 104 -10.38 -13.71 16.73
CA THR A 104 -11.48 -14.32 15.98
C THR A 104 -11.28 -14.17 14.48
N LEU A 105 -10.88 -12.98 14.03
CA LEU A 105 -10.51 -12.76 12.64
C LEU A 105 -9.28 -13.58 12.25
N ALA A 106 -8.27 -13.64 13.12
CA ALA A 106 -7.06 -14.41 12.87
C ALA A 106 -7.36 -15.90 12.69
N GLU A 107 -8.20 -16.49 13.55
CA GLU A 107 -8.63 -17.89 13.43
C GLU A 107 -9.37 -18.12 12.11
N LYS A 108 -10.33 -17.28 11.78
CA LYS A 108 -11.11 -17.37 10.53
C LYS A 108 -10.24 -17.25 9.28
N ILE A 109 -9.28 -16.30 9.28
CA ILE A 109 -8.35 -16.12 8.19
C ILE A 109 -7.47 -17.36 8.01
N ARG A 110 -6.93 -17.94 9.10
CA ARG A 110 -6.15 -19.18 9.05
C ARG A 110 -6.94 -20.36 8.45
N MET A 111 -8.22 -20.47 8.79
CA MET A 111 -9.08 -21.48 8.15
C MET A 111 -9.23 -21.22 6.66
N ILE A 112 -9.56 -19.97 6.26
CA ILE A 112 -9.77 -19.61 4.84
C ILE A 112 -8.54 -19.94 4.00
N VAL A 113 -7.34 -19.54 4.43
CA VAL A 113 -6.09 -19.74 3.65
C VAL A 113 -5.63 -21.20 3.64
N ASN A 114 -6.22 -22.06 4.46
CA ASN A 114 -5.92 -23.47 4.55
C ASN A 114 -7.17 -24.32 4.28
N HIS A 115 -7.76 -24.18 3.11
CA HIS A 115 -8.87 -25.01 2.60
C HIS A 115 -10.16 -24.94 3.44
N GLY A 116 -10.32 -23.98 4.35
CA GLY A 116 -11.46 -23.90 5.27
C GLY A 116 -11.38 -24.87 6.46
N GLU A 117 -10.22 -25.46 6.71
CA GLU A 117 -9.99 -26.42 7.78
C GLU A 117 -9.68 -25.75 9.11
N LYS A 118 -10.34 -26.20 10.18
CA LYS A 118 -9.91 -25.95 11.56
C LYS A 118 -9.06 -27.10 12.09
N ILE A 119 -9.44 -28.31 11.77
CA ILE A 119 -8.70 -29.55 12.03
C ILE A 119 -8.48 -30.22 10.68
N LYS A 120 -7.33 -30.85 10.48
CA LYS A 120 -6.95 -31.51 9.23
C LYS A 120 -8.06 -32.42 8.71
N TYR A 121 -8.48 -32.17 7.46
CA TYR A 121 -9.60 -32.87 6.78
C TYR A 121 -11.01 -32.56 7.31
N HIS A 122 -11.15 -31.60 8.24
CA HIS A 122 -12.46 -31.13 8.72
C HIS A 122 -12.68 -29.69 8.25
N HIS A 123 -13.41 -29.52 7.13
CA HIS A 123 -13.67 -28.24 6.49
C HIS A 123 -14.94 -27.63 7.08
N GLU A 124 -14.81 -26.51 7.80
CA GLU A 124 -15.94 -25.82 8.43
C GLU A 124 -16.50 -24.69 7.54
N ILE A 125 -15.67 -24.14 6.66
CA ILE A 125 -16.03 -23.06 5.75
C ILE A 125 -15.38 -23.28 4.37
N ILE A 126 -15.84 -22.54 3.37
CA ILE A 126 -15.17 -22.51 2.05
C ILE A 126 -13.85 -21.77 2.22
N GLY A 127 -12.77 -22.37 1.76
CA GLY A 127 -11.42 -21.79 1.79
C GLY A 127 -10.64 -22.05 0.50
N CYS A 128 -9.39 -21.65 0.51
CA CYS A 128 -8.45 -21.82 -0.59
C CYS A 128 -7.08 -22.27 -0.07
N ASN A 129 -6.19 -22.66 -0.96
CA ASN A 129 -4.79 -22.81 -0.64
C ASN A 129 -4.08 -21.48 -0.86
N SER A 130 -3.79 -20.76 0.23
CA SER A 130 -3.08 -19.48 0.18
C SER A 130 -2.01 -19.43 1.28
N ARG A 131 -1.02 -20.28 1.14
CA ARG A 131 0.09 -20.46 2.10
C ARG A 131 1.37 -19.88 1.52
N LEU A 132 2.20 -19.29 2.37
CA LEU A 132 3.55 -18.89 2.01
C LEU A 132 4.47 -20.10 2.01
N ASP A 133 5.20 -20.33 0.92
CA ASP A 133 6.19 -21.41 0.83
C ASP A 133 7.33 -21.20 1.84
N SER A 134 7.80 -22.28 2.45
CA SER A 134 8.86 -22.23 3.47
C SER A 134 10.16 -21.63 2.95
N ILE A 135 10.51 -21.85 1.68
CA ILE A 135 11.67 -21.23 1.04
C ILE A 135 11.50 -19.69 0.99
N GLN A 136 10.32 -19.21 0.62
CA GLN A 136 10.03 -17.77 0.59
C GLN A 136 10.05 -17.17 2.01
N ALA A 137 9.53 -17.89 2.99
CA ALA A 137 9.56 -17.48 4.38
C ALA A 137 11.00 -17.32 4.90
N GLU A 138 11.90 -18.24 4.56
CA GLU A 138 13.31 -18.16 4.96
C GLU A 138 14.04 -16.98 4.30
N ILE A 139 13.78 -16.73 3.02
CA ILE A 139 14.30 -15.54 2.33
C ILE A 139 13.85 -14.25 3.05
N LEU A 140 12.58 -14.19 3.46
CA LEU A 140 12.04 -13.05 4.19
C LEU A 140 12.67 -12.91 5.57
N ASN A 141 12.91 -14.01 6.31
CA ASN A 141 13.60 -14.00 7.60
C ASN A 141 15.00 -13.39 7.52
N ILE A 142 15.71 -13.67 6.43
CA ILE A 142 17.03 -13.07 6.18
C ILE A 142 16.89 -11.57 5.89
N LYS A 143 16.03 -11.21 4.94
CA LYS A 143 15.86 -9.82 4.45
C LYS A 143 15.23 -8.89 5.49
N LEU A 144 14.35 -9.39 6.34
CA LEU A 144 13.66 -8.61 7.37
C LEU A 144 14.64 -7.89 8.30
N LYS A 145 15.79 -8.51 8.58
CA LYS A 145 16.86 -7.94 9.42
C LYS A 145 17.45 -6.65 8.83
N TYR A 146 17.30 -6.45 7.54
CA TYR A 146 17.86 -5.30 6.79
C TYR A 146 16.77 -4.33 6.32
N LEU A 147 15.48 -4.56 6.65
CA LEU A 147 14.37 -3.75 6.15
C LEU A 147 14.52 -2.27 6.50
N ASP A 148 14.91 -1.97 7.73
CA ASP A 148 15.09 -0.58 8.18
C ASP A 148 16.24 0.10 7.43
N GLU A 149 17.34 -0.59 7.18
CA GLU A 149 18.45 -0.11 6.37
C GLU A 149 18.00 0.14 4.91
N TYR A 150 17.25 -0.78 4.31
CA TYR A 150 16.72 -0.61 2.95
C TYR A 150 15.81 0.62 2.87
N ASN A 151 14.93 0.81 3.84
CA ASN A 151 14.04 1.97 3.89
C ASN A 151 14.82 3.28 4.13
N ALA A 152 15.83 3.27 4.98
CA ALA A 152 16.71 4.41 5.21
C ALA A 152 17.47 4.81 3.93
N ASN A 153 18.04 3.85 3.21
CA ASN A 153 18.73 4.09 1.95
C ASN A 153 17.81 4.67 0.86
N ARG A 154 16.56 4.18 0.77
CA ARG A 154 15.54 4.76 -0.13
C ARG A 154 15.24 6.22 0.23
N ASN A 155 15.16 6.55 1.51
CA ASN A 155 14.97 7.93 1.98
C ASN A 155 16.16 8.84 1.64
N ILE A 156 17.39 8.34 1.71
CA ILE A 156 18.59 9.09 1.28
C ILE A 156 18.49 9.39 -0.22
N MET A 157 18.19 8.39 -1.03
CA MET A 157 18.04 8.58 -2.48
C MET A 157 16.89 9.54 -2.83
N ALA A 158 15.75 9.44 -2.14
CA ALA A 158 14.63 10.35 -2.35
C ALA A 158 15.01 11.82 -2.03
N ARG A 159 15.75 12.05 -0.94
CA ARG A 159 16.28 13.39 -0.62
C ARG A 159 17.21 13.92 -1.71
N ASN A 160 18.11 13.09 -2.24
CA ASN A 160 19.01 13.47 -3.32
C ASN A 160 18.22 13.85 -4.59
N TYR A 161 17.18 13.10 -4.94
CA TYR A 161 16.29 13.44 -6.06
C TYR A 161 15.51 14.73 -5.80
N ASN A 162 14.99 14.93 -4.59
CA ASN A 162 14.29 16.17 -4.23
C ASN A 162 15.20 17.40 -4.41
N LEU A 163 16.46 17.31 -3.99
CA LEU A 163 17.44 18.39 -4.16
C LEU A 163 17.77 18.60 -5.64
N ALA A 164 18.00 17.54 -6.40
CA ALA A 164 18.35 17.63 -7.81
C ALA A 164 17.22 18.18 -8.68
N PHE A 165 15.95 18.00 -8.29
CA PHE A 165 14.79 18.44 -9.06
C PHE A 165 14.14 19.71 -8.53
N ALA A 166 14.69 20.33 -7.46
CA ALA A 166 14.09 21.48 -6.78
C ALA A 166 13.88 22.68 -7.69
N GLU A 167 14.76 22.90 -8.67
CA GLU A 167 14.75 24.03 -9.60
C GLU A 167 14.03 23.74 -10.92
N ILE A 168 13.36 22.58 -11.05
CA ILE A 168 12.71 22.15 -12.29
C ILE A 168 11.20 22.30 -12.13
N ASP A 169 10.64 23.40 -12.60
CA ASP A 169 9.22 23.74 -12.45
C ASP A 169 8.26 22.72 -13.05
N GLU A 170 8.68 21.97 -14.08
CA GLU A 170 7.84 20.95 -14.71
C GLU A 170 7.83 19.60 -13.97
N LEU A 171 8.66 19.43 -12.94
CA LEU A 171 8.72 18.21 -12.15
C LEU A 171 8.21 18.46 -10.72
N LEU A 172 7.15 17.79 -10.33
CA LEU A 172 6.72 17.77 -8.92
C LEU A 172 7.22 16.50 -8.25
N THR A 173 8.03 16.68 -7.22
CA THR A 173 8.53 15.59 -6.38
C THR A 173 7.44 15.08 -5.43
N PRO A 174 7.56 13.83 -4.91
CA PRO A 174 6.62 13.30 -3.93
C PRO A 174 6.58 14.18 -2.67
N LYS A 175 5.37 14.57 -2.26
CA LYS A 175 5.16 15.29 -1.01
C LYS A 175 5.00 14.29 0.13
N VAL A 176 5.81 14.44 1.17
CA VAL A 176 5.67 13.68 2.41
C VAL A 176 4.76 14.44 3.37
N ILE A 177 3.76 13.76 3.96
CA ILE A 177 2.89 14.35 4.98
C ILE A 177 3.56 14.27 6.35
N ASP A 178 3.31 15.26 7.21
CA ASP A 178 4.03 15.43 8.49
C ASP A 178 3.83 14.26 9.47
N ASN A 179 2.71 13.57 9.37
CA ASN A 179 2.34 12.47 10.27
C ASN A 179 2.65 11.08 9.71
N SER A 180 3.43 10.96 8.63
CA SER A 180 3.83 9.69 8.03
C SER A 180 5.32 9.67 7.71
N GLU A 181 5.99 8.56 8.07
CA GLU A 181 7.28 8.23 7.46
C GLU A 181 7.02 7.64 6.06
N HIS A 182 7.75 8.11 5.04
CA HIS A 182 7.65 7.54 3.70
C HIS A 182 8.77 6.51 3.50
N VAL A 183 8.45 5.28 3.08
CA VAL A 183 9.46 4.22 2.83
C VAL A 183 9.86 4.12 1.35
N PHE A 184 9.35 4.99 0.51
CA PHE A 184 9.70 5.11 -0.91
C PHE A 184 9.83 3.76 -1.63
N HIS A 185 8.76 2.95 -1.56
CA HIS A 185 8.66 1.78 -2.44
C HIS A 185 8.87 2.22 -3.89
N GLN A 186 8.30 3.34 -4.25
CA GLN A 186 8.52 4.03 -5.52
C GLN A 186 8.72 5.53 -5.27
N TYR A 187 9.66 6.13 -6.00
CA TYR A 187 9.83 7.57 -6.09
C TYR A 187 9.08 8.06 -7.33
N THR A 188 7.89 8.60 -7.14
CA THR A 188 6.97 8.92 -8.24
C THR A 188 6.95 10.41 -8.52
N LEU A 189 7.51 10.81 -9.66
CA LEU A 189 7.47 12.19 -10.17
C LEU A 189 6.13 12.46 -10.87
N ARG A 190 5.63 13.68 -10.74
CA ARG A 190 4.55 14.19 -11.59
C ARG A 190 5.15 15.15 -12.60
N VAL A 191 5.07 14.79 -13.88
CA VAL A 191 5.55 15.62 -14.98
C VAL A 191 4.39 16.47 -15.50
N LEU A 192 4.57 17.78 -15.48
CA LEU A 192 3.54 18.76 -15.86
C LEU A 192 3.53 19.03 -17.37
N ASN A 193 2.56 19.85 -17.79
CA ASN A 193 2.47 20.43 -19.15
C ASN A 193 2.43 19.39 -20.29
N GLY A 194 1.91 18.16 -20.01
CA GLY A 194 1.80 17.11 -21.01
C GLY A 194 3.15 16.50 -21.45
N LYS A 195 4.25 16.85 -20.79
CA LYS A 195 5.61 16.40 -21.18
C LYS A 195 5.99 14.98 -20.72
N ARG A 196 5.11 14.29 -19.96
CA ARG A 196 5.40 12.99 -19.35
C ARG A 196 5.93 11.94 -20.32
N ASP A 197 5.26 11.77 -21.45
CA ASP A 197 5.60 10.68 -22.39
C ASP A 197 6.92 10.99 -23.11
N ASN A 198 7.15 12.24 -23.49
CA ASN A 198 8.43 12.67 -24.05
C ASN A 198 9.58 12.52 -23.04
N PHE A 199 9.34 12.88 -21.79
CA PHE A 199 10.34 12.70 -20.71
C PHE A 199 10.65 11.23 -20.48
N LYS A 200 9.62 10.35 -20.48
CA LYS A 200 9.82 8.90 -20.37
C LYS A 200 10.66 8.35 -21.52
N THR A 201 10.40 8.80 -22.76
CA THR A 201 11.18 8.40 -23.94
C THR A 201 12.63 8.86 -23.81
N TYR A 202 12.86 10.12 -23.45
CA TYR A 202 14.18 10.66 -23.22
C TYR A 202 14.99 9.88 -22.17
N LEU A 203 14.38 9.52 -21.04
CA LEU A 203 15.02 8.67 -20.03
C LEU A 203 15.37 7.29 -20.59
N SER A 204 14.47 6.69 -21.37
CA SER A 204 14.70 5.40 -22.02
C SER A 204 15.88 5.43 -23.00
N ASP A 205 16.02 6.50 -23.78
CA ASP A 205 17.12 6.71 -24.74
C ASP A 205 18.47 6.83 -24.01
N LEU A 206 18.45 7.32 -22.78
CA LEU A 206 19.63 7.37 -21.88
C LEU A 206 19.86 6.09 -21.08
N GLY A 207 19.06 5.03 -21.31
CA GLY A 207 19.15 3.77 -20.57
C GLY A 207 18.65 3.86 -19.12
N ILE A 208 17.88 4.90 -18.76
CA ILE A 208 17.32 5.09 -17.43
C ILE A 208 15.91 4.47 -17.40
N PRO A 209 15.69 3.35 -16.68
CA PRO A 209 14.40 2.70 -16.63
C PRO A 209 13.39 3.55 -15.86
N SER A 210 12.22 3.75 -16.43
CA SER A 210 11.11 4.44 -15.78
C SER A 210 9.78 3.83 -16.17
N MET A 211 8.78 3.90 -15.29
CA MET A 211 7.44 3.36 -15.53
C MET A 211 6.36 4.36 -15.15
N ILE A 212 5.19 4.24 -15.79
CA ILE A 212 4.02 5.04 -15.47
C ILE A 212 3.15 4.26 -14.49
N TYR A 213 2.96 4.78 -13.29
CA TYR A 213 2.12 4.21 -12.25
C TYR A 213 0.96 5.15 -11.92
N TYR A 214 -0.28 4.88 -12.33
CA TYR A 214 -0.69 3.77 -13.22
C TYR A 214 -1.28 4.39 -14.48
N PRO A 215 -1.08 3.81 -15.68
CA PRO A 215 -1.51 4.46 -16.93
C PRO A 215 -3.04 4.58 -17.02
N ILE A 216 -3.77 3.61 -16.48
CA ILE A 216 -5.24 3.59 -16.47
C ILE A 216 -5.71 3.26 -15.05
N PRO A 217 -6.51 4.13 -14.41
CA PRO A 217 -7.13 3.85 -13.12
C PRO A 217 -8.02 2.60 -13.18
N ILE A 218 -8.08 1.82 -12.09
CA ILE A 218 -8.83 0.54 -12.05
C ILE A 218 -10.28 0.71 -12.52
N HIS A 219 -11.00 1.72 -12.01
CA HIS A 219 -12.39 1.98 -12.41
C HIS A 219 -12.59 2.36 -13.89
N LYS A 220 -11.50 2.68 -14.62
CA LYS A 220 -11.50 2.95 -16.06
C LYS A 220 -11.01 1.77 -16.88
N GLN A 221 -10.60 0.68 -16.25
CA GLN A 221 -10.21 -0.55 -16.92
C GLN A 221 -11.40 -1.21 -17.61
N LYS A 222 -11.14 -1.93 -18.71
CA LYS A 222 -12.19 -2.54 -19.54
C LYS A 222 -13.20 -3.41 -18.75
N PRO A 223 -12.80 -4.24 -17.77
CA PRO A 223 -13.73 -5.04 -16.98
C PRO A 223 -14.74 -4.24 -16.15
N TYR A 224 -14.40 -2.98 -15.82
CA TYR A 224 -15.22 -2.11 -14.97
C TYR A 224 -15.94 -1.00 -15.75
N LYS A 225 -15.96 -1.07 -17.08
CA LYS A 225 -16.65 -0.07 -17.93
C LYS A 225 -18.16 -0.27 -18.05
N ASN A 226 -18.66 -1.43 -17.68
CA ASN A 226 -20.09 -1.72 -17.69
C ASN A 226 -20.62 -1.50 -16.26
N ASP A 227 -21.69 -0.75 -16.12
CA ASP A 227 -22.36 -0.29 -14.89
C ASP A 227 -22.77 -1.40 -13.88
N GLN A 228 -21.91 -2.37 -13.62
CA GLN A 228 -22.14 -3.49 -12.70
C GLN A 228 -21.35 -3.37 -11.38
N ILE A 229 -20.86 -2.17 -11.05
CA ILE A 229 -20.29 -1.88 -9.71
C ILE A 229 -21.03 -0.69 -9.11
#